data_c8606245b69e872c76d926440a2da538
#
_entry.id   c8606245b69e872c76d926440a2da538
#
_cell.length_a   1.000
_cell.length_b   1.000
_cell.length_c   1.000
_cell.angle_alpha   90.00
_cell.angle_beta   90.00
_cell.angle_gamma   90.00
#
_symmetry.space_group_name_H-M   'P 1'
#
loop_
_entity.id
_entity.type
_entity.pdbx_description
1 polymer ?
#
loop_
_entity_poly.entity_id
_entity_poly.type
_entity_poly.pdbx_seq_one_letter_code
_entity_poly.pdbx_strand_id
1 'polypeptide(L)'
;MTLGKLVLKNITRRRGRFVFTLLGITIGIASFVTFLSLGGSLKAEIHRESAALGANLVVTPKGSCAYEQVSILTGEQLPTTITAEEVAKIRAIEGITAIPYLTERTAVDNRPVTVLGILPDETKLFKGWKVARGAYLDTSTEEQAVVGSVLAAQFGLEPGSFLTIRGERLPVRGVLGETGSKDDLTVFLPLPIAQRLYGQGEMVSFVAVRVDDVNQVDNYALKITEAVNLGVVSDKQMLKSVLSIIGTVNVTLQLIAAVAILAAAFGIINTMMTATYERKREIGILQALGARRRTIFAAFMLESAVYGLLGGLTGALGGLLFSALAAPHISQNAFTAFVKGSGSAGLADPWIILGAIAFSAVVAIVAGVYPAWRAARLSPVEAISYE
;
A
#
# COMPACT_ATOMS: atom_id res chain seq x y z
N MET A 1 23.00 -6.20 -44.16
CA MET A 1 22.85 -6.49 -42.72
C MET A 1 21.76 -5.60 -42.19
N THR A 2 20.73 -6.15 -41.55
CA THR A 2 19.64 -5.34 -40.94
C THR A 2 20.20 -4.63 -39.69
N LEU A 3 19.77 -3.38 -39.45
CA LEU A 3 20.13 -2.59 -38.26
C LEU A 3 20.00 -3.36 -36.96
N GLY A 4 18.92 -4.17 -36.83
CA GLY A 4 18.67 -4.99 -35.64
C GLY A 4 19.74 -6.07 -35.39
N LYS A 5 20.28 -6.72 -36.43
CA LYS A 5 21.36 -7.70 -36.28
C LYS A 5 22.67 -7.05 -35.83
N LEU A 6 22.93 -5.81 -36.25
CA LEU A 6 24.07 -5.02 -35.81
C LEU A 6 24.00 -4.68 -34.33
N VAL A 7 22.82 -4.20 -33.87
CA VAL A 7 22.55 -3.87 -32.45
C VAL A 7 22.69 -5.11 -31.57
N LEU A 8 22.10 -6.24 -31.95
CA LEU A 8 22.16 -7.47 -31.17
C LEU A 8 23.61 -7.97 -31.03
N LYS A 9 24.41 -7.94 -32.12
CA LYS A 9 25.81 -8.33 -32.10
C LYS A 9 26.66 -7.42 -31.22
N ASN A 10 26.31 -6.14 -31.15
CA ASN A 10 26.97 -5.16 -30.30
C ASN A 10 26.73 -5.41 -28.80
N ILE A 11 25.49 -5.68 -28.44
CA ILE A 11 25.09 -5.98 -27.07
C ILE A 11 25.81 -7.25 -26.56
N THR A 12 25.92 -8.30 -27.39
CA THR A 12 26.52 -9.58 -26.98
C THR A 12 28.06 -9.51 -26.85
N ARG A 13 28.72 -8.55 -27.50
CA ARG A 13 30.19 -8.44 -27.49
C ARG A 13 30.73 -7.84 -26.19
N ARG A 14 29.91 -7.06 -25.41
CA ARG A 14 30.33 -6.38 -24.17
C ARG A 14 29.33 -6.63 -23.03
N ARG A 15 29.15 -7.90 -22.68
CA ARG A 15 28.15 -8.37 -21.72
C ARG A 15 28.21 -7.66 -20.36
N GLY A 16 29.40 -7.40 -19.82
CA GLY A 16 29.53 -6.78 -18.48
C GLY A 16 28.91 -5.38 -18.42
N ARG A 17 29.25 -4.50 -19.38
CA ARG A 17 28.69 -3.13 -19.39
C ARG A 17 27.19 -3.13 -19.64
N PHE A 18 26.72 -4.00 -20.55
CA PHE A 18 25.29 -4.17 -20.80
C PHE A 18 24.55 -4.54 -19.52
N VAL A 19 25.05 -5.53 -18.78
CA VAL A 19 24.45 -6.00 -17.52
C VAL A 19 24.42 -4.90 -16.46
N PHE A 20 25.52 -4.15 -16.26
CA PHE A 20 25.53 -3.07 -15.25
C PHE A 20 24.56 -1.94 -15.59
N THR A 21 24.48 -1.54 -16.86
CA THR A 21 23.51 -0.51 -17.27
C THR A 21 22.08 -1.02 -17.15
N LEU A 22 21.84 -2.27 -17.55
CA LEU A 22 20.53 -2.93 -17.41
C LEU A 22 20.12 -3.02 -15.94
N LEU A 23 21.03 -3.42 -15.04
CA LEU A 23 20.78 -3.48 -13.60
C LEU A 23 20.36 -2.11 -13.03
N GLY A 24 21.05 -1.03 -13.42
CA GLY A 24 20.69 0.32 -12.99
C GLY A 24 19.24 0.70 -13.39
N ILE A 25 18.88 0.43 -14.65
CA ILE A 25 17.52 0.69 -15.15
C ILE A 25 16.52 -0.22 -14.44
N THR A 26 16.84 -1.50 -14.31
CA THR A 26 15.99 -2.50 -13.63
C THR A 26 15.67 -2.08 -12.21
N ILE A 27 16.67 -1.67 -11.41
CA ILE A 27 16.48 -1.22 -10.04
C ILE A 27 15.61 0.05 -9.98
N GLY A 28 15.88 1.04 -10.84
CA GLY A 28 15.11 2.28 -10.88
C GLY A 28 13.63 2.03 -11.22
N ILE A 29 13.36 1.22 -12.23
CA ILE A 29 12.00 0.88 -12.66
C ILE A 29 11.32 -0.06 -11.66
N ALA A 30 12.03 -1.03 -11.09
CA ALA A 30 11.49 -1.91 -10.05
C ALA A 30 11.04 -1.11 -8.83
N SER A 31 11.85 -0.16 -8.36
CA SER A 31 11.47 0.75 -7.27
C SER A 31 10.23 1.56 -7.61
N PHE A 32 10.18 2.13 -8.82
CA PHE A 32 9.03 2.90 -9.29
C PHE A 32 7.73 2.08 -9.34
N VAL A 33 7.78 0.88 -9.90
CA VAL A 33 6.63 -0.04 -9.98
C VAL A 33 6.19 -0.48 -8.59
N THR A 34 7.14 -0.83 -7.71
CA THR A 34 6.84 -1.23 -6.32
C THR A 34 6.11 -0.12 -5.57
N PHE A 35 6.59 1.12 -5.68
CA PHE A 35 5.97 2.26 -4.98
C PHE A 35 4.59 2.62 -5.53
N LEU A 36 4.40 2.59 -6.85
CA LEU A 36 3.08 2.81 -7.45
C LEU A 36 2.08 1.73 -7.06
N SER A 37 2.48 0.48 -7.09
CA SER A 37 1.65 -0.66 -6.71
C SER A 37 1.25 -0.59 -5.24
N LEU A 38 2.21 -0.33 -4.35
CA LEU A 38 1.97 -0.22 -2.91
C LEU A 38 1.05 0.97 -2.58
N GLY A 39 1.29 2.13 -3.17
CA GLY A 39 0.47 3.33 -2.95
C GLY A 39 -0.98 3.16 -3.42
N GLY A 40 -1.19 2.50 -4.57
CA GLY A 40 -2.51 2.17 -5.09
C GLY A 40 -3.27 1.19 -4.20
N SER A 41 -2.61 0.11 -3.79
CA SER A 41 -3.18 -0.90 -2.88
C SER A 41 -3.58 -0.30 -1.53
N LEU A 42 -2.71 0.54 -0.96
CA LEU A 42 -2.95 1.21 0.30
C LEU A 42 -4.18 2.15 0.24
N LYS A 43 -4.30 2.92 -0.84
CA LYS A 43 -5.46 3.79 -1.05
C LYS A 43 -6.76 2.99 -1.15
N ALA A 44 -6.77 1.91 -1.91
CA ALA A 44 -7.94 1.05 -2.07
C ALA A 44 -8.35 0.41 -0.74
N GLU A 45 -7.38 -0.02 0.07
CA GLU A 45 -7.62 -0.63 1.38
C GLU A 45 -8.23 0.36 2.36
N ILE A 46 -7.72 1.60 2.43
CA ILE A 46 -8.27 2.64 3.30
C ILE A 46 -9.72 2.98 2.92
N HIS A 47 -10.04 3.04 1.63
CA HIS A 47 -11.43 3.25 1.21
C HIS A 47 -12.33 2.09 1.65
N ARG A 48 -11.85 0.85 1.54
CA ARG A 48 -12.58 -0.34 1.97
C ARG A 48 -12.79 -0.35 3.49
N GLU A 49 -11.75 -0.04 4.24
CA GLU A 49 -11.79 0.01 5.70
C GLU A 49 -12.73 1.12 6.21
N SER A 50 -12.70 2.30 5.61
CA SER A 50 -13.63 3.38 5.92
C SER A 50 -15.09 2.95 5.67
N ALA A 51 -15.35 2.28 4.56
CA ALA A 51 -16.68 1.75 4.26
C ALA A 51 -17.12 0.67 5.25
N ALA A 52 -16.19 -0.19 5.71
CA ALA A 52 -16.46 -1.26 6.67
C ALA A 52 -16.77 -0.76 8.09
N LEU A 53 -16.36 0.47 8.45
CA LEU A 53 -16.76 1.08 9.72
C LEU A 53 -18.28 1.23 9.84
N GLY A 54 -18.98 1.47 8.73
CA GLY A 54 -20.43 1.65 8.70
C GLY A 54 -20.93 2.91 9.42
N ALA A 55 -20.02 3.77 9.88
CA ALA A 55 -20.29 5.00 10.61
C ALA A 55 -20.13 6.22 9.72
N ASN A 56 -20.87 7.29 10.00
CA ASN A 56 -20.68 8.58 9.35
C ASN A 56 -19.79 9.51 10.20
N LEU A 57 -19.80 9.31 11.52
CA LEU A 57 -18.99 10.03 12.49
C LEU A 57 -18.32 9.02 13.43
N VAL A 58 -17.15 9.37 13.90
CA VAL A 58 -16.42 8.67 14.96
C VAL A 58 -16.14 9.66 16.08
N VAL A 59 -16.58 9.34 17.29
CA VAL A 59 -16.30 10.14 18.48
C VAL A 59 -15.13 9.51 19.21
N THR A 60 -14.13 10.35 19.48
CA THR A 60 -12.88 9.96 20.14
C THR A 60 -12.59 10.89 21.31
N PRO A 61 -11.75 10.50 22.25
CA PRO A 61 -11.25 11.43 23.28
C PRO A 61 -10.64 12.69 22.70
N LYS A 62 -10.61 13.78 23.46
CA LYS A 62 -10.03 15.05 23.02
C LYS A 62 -8.53 14.94 22.81
N GLY A 63 -8.07 15.54 21.74
CA GLY A 63 -6.66 15.52 21.36
C GLY A 63 -6.38 14.74 20.08
N SER A 64 -7.45 14.24 19.44
CA SER A 64 -7.36 13.44 18.20
C SER A 64 -6.70 14.21 17.07
N CYS A 65 -5.39 14.08 16.97
CA CYS A 65 -4.67 14.50 15.78
C CYS A 65 -4.82 13.45 14.66
N ALA A 66 -4.32 13.77 13.47
CA ALA A 66 -4.37 12.84 12.34
C ALA A 66 -3.79 11.42 12.65
N TYR A 67 -2.89 11.32 13.64
CA TYR A 67 -2.32 10.07 14.12
C TYR A 67 -3.36 9.19 14.84
N GLU A 68 -4.21 9.76 15.68
CA GLU A 68 -5.27 9.00 16.37
C GLU A 68 -6.37 8.55 15.40
N GLN A 69 -6.65 9.34 14.36
CA GLN A 69 -7.53 8.92 13.28
C GLN A 69 -6.97 7.72 12.51
N VAL A 70 -5.66 7.68 12.30
CA VAL A 70 -4.96 6.51 11.75
C VAL A 70 -5.05 5.34 12.72
N SER A 71 -4.89 5.56 14.02
CA SER A 71 -5.00 4.52 15.07
C SER A 71 -6.33 3.80 15.05
N ILE A 72 -7.43 4.51 14.86
CA ILE A 72 -8.77 3.89 14.75
C ILE A 72 -8.84 2.95 13.55
N LEU A 73 -8.29 3.35 12.40
CA LEU A 73 -8.25 2.53 11.20
C LEU A 73 -7.26 1.36 11.30
N THR A 74 -6.13 1.56 11.96
CA THR A 74 -5.08 0.54 12.09
C THR A 74 -5.29 -0.38 13.30
N GLY A 75 -6.23 -0.04 14.21
CA GLY A 75 -6.47 -0.79 15.44
C GLY A 75 -5.40 -0.56 16.50
N GLU A 76 -4.67 0.57 16.47
CA GLU A 76 -3.76 0.95 17.57
C GLU A 76 -4.52 1.39 18.82
N GLN A 77 -3.90 1.22 20.00
CA GLN A 77 -4.50 1.68 21.26
C GLN A 77 -4.58 3.20 21.30
N LEU A 78 -5.75 3.71 21.67
CA LEU A 78 -5.93 5.13 21.95
C LEU A 78 -5.44 5.43 23.37
N PRO A 79 -4.72 6.54 23.59
CA PRO A 79 -4.14 6.86 24.89
C PRO A 79 -5.16 7.28 25.96
N THR A 80 -6.40 7.56 25.57
CA THR A 80 -7.49 7.99 26.45
C THR A 80 -8.80 7.29 26.13
N THR A 81 -9.70 7.24 27.07
CA THR A 81 -10.97 6.52 26.98
C THR A 81 -12.17 7.46 27.16
N ILE A 82 -13.32 7.03 26.66
CA ILE A 82 -14.61 7.72 26.81
C ILE A 82 -15.39 7.05 27.93
N THR A 83 -15.99 7.81 28.81
CA THR A 83 -16.76 7.32 29.95
C THR A 83 -18.17 6.87 29.55
N ALA A 84 -18.79 6.01 30.37
CA ALA A 84 -20.19 5.57 30.15
C ALA A 84 -21.18 6.76 30.16
N GLU A 85 -20.92 7.79 30.98
CA GLU A 85 -21.77 9.01 31.04
C GLU A 85 -21.71 9.77 29.70
N GLU A 86 -20.52 9.91 29.10
CA GLU A 86 -20.35 10.57 27.79
C GLU A 86 -21.03 9.75 26.68
N VAL A 87 -20.91 8.41 26.72
CA VAL A 87 -21.64 7.53 25.79
C VAL A 87 -23.14 7.73 25.91
N ALA A 88 -23.67 7.82 27.14
CA ALA A 88 -25.10 8.03 27.38
C ALA A 88 -25.59 9.37 26.83
N LYS A 89 -24.78 10.46 26.98
CA LYS A 89 -25.09 11.77 26.42
C LYS A 89 -25.12 11.75 24.89
N ILE A 90 -24.19 11.03 24.26
CA ILE A 90 -24.18 10.86 22.80
C ILE A 90 -25.44 10.12 22.34
N ARG A 91 -25.79 9.03 23.00
CA ARG A 91 -26.98 8.20 22.67
C ARG A 91 -28.32 8.95 22.87
N ALA A 92 -28.35 9.98 23.72
CA ALA A 92 -29.52 10.79 23.93
C ALA A 92 -29.85 11.78 22.80
N ILE A 93 -28.96 11.93 21.84
CA ILE A 93 -29.16 12.81 20.68
C ILE A 93 -30.07 12.10 19.67
N GLU A 94 -31.21 12.70 19.34
CA GLU A 94 -32.17 12.16 18.38
C GLU A 94 -31.59 12.17 16.92
N GLY A 95 -31.93 11.18 16.13
CA GLY A 95 -31.52 11.05 14.71
C GLY A 95 -30.13 10.46 14.52
N ILE A 96 -29.58 9.81 15.56
CA ILE A 96 -28.33 9.08 15.45
C ILE A 96 -28.42 7.68 16.11
N THR A 97 -27.59 6.77 15.59
CA THR A 97 -27.31 5.48 16.22
C THR A 97 -25.86 5.46 16.66
N ALA A 98 -25.60 5.38 17.97
CA ALA A 98 -24.26 5.46 18.55
C ALA A 98 -23.87 4.15 19.22
N ILE A 99 -22.80 3.50 18.76
CA ILE A 99 -22.31 2.21 19.27
C ILE A 99 -20.91 2.38 19.83
N PRO A 100 -20.71 2.08 21.12
CA PRO A 100 -19.41 2.13 21.78
C PRO A 100 -18.58 0.89 21.43
N TYR A 101 -17.26 1.10 21.28
CA TYR A 101 -16.28 0.07 21.05
C TYR A 101 -15.08 0.22 21.99
N LEU A 102 -14.61 -0.89 22.54
CA LEU A 102 -13.35 -0.96 23.25
C LEU A 102 -12.33 -1.71 22.39
N THR A 103 -11.28 -1.02 21.94
CA THR A 103 -10.20 -1.63 21.15
C THR A 103 -8.99 -1.86 22.05
N GLU A 104 -8.54 -3.10 22.10
CA GLU A 104 -7.38 -3.52 22.89
C GLU A 104 -6.45 -4.41 22.06
N ARG A 105 -5.18 -4.45 22.43
CA ARG A 105 -4.19 -5.33 21.82
C ARG A 105 -3.67 -6.35 22.80
N THR A 106 -3.48 -7.56 22.31
CA THR A 106 -2.89 -8.64 23.07
C THR A 106 -1.98 -9.46 22.16
N ALA A 107 -1.22 -10.38 22.76
CA ALA A 107 -0.48 -11.38 22.01
C ALA A 107 -1.10 -12.75 22.26
N VAL A 108 -1.38 -13.49 21.20
CA VAL A 108 -1.77 -14.90 21.22
C VAL A 108 -0.68 -15.68 20.52
N ASP A 109 -0.07 -16.68 21.19
CA ASP A 109 1.06 -17.45 20.65
C ASP A 109 2.17 -16.55 20.08
N ASN A 110 2.53 -15.50 20.82
CA ASN A 110 3.55 -14.49 20.48
C ASN A 110 3.25 -13.69 19.20
N ARG A 111 2.00 -13.66 18.74
CA ARG A 111 1.55 -12.87 17.60
C ARG A 111 0.59 -11.78 18.08
N PRO A 112 0.73 -10.53 17.61
CA PRO A 112 -0.16 -9.46 17.98
C PRO A 112 -1.57 -9.71 17.43
N VAL A 113 -2.57 -9.59 18.30
CA VAL A 113 -3.99 -9.76 17.99
C VAL A 113 -4.76 -8.55 18.51
N THR A 114 -5.64 -8.02 17.69
CA THR A 114 -6.57 -6.97 18.10
C THR A 114 -7.84 -7.61 18.69
N VAL A 115 -8.26 -7.11 19.85
CA VAL A 115 -9.51 -7.48 20.50
C VAL A 115 -10.44 -6.29 20.46
N LEU A 116 -11.67 -6.51 20.01
CA LEU A 116 -12.71 -5.49 19.96
C LEU A 116 -13.87 -5.89 20.87
N GLY A 117 -14.08 -5.12 21.94
CA GLY A 117 -15.25 -5.20 22.79
C GLY A 117 -16.45 -4.55 22.09
N ILE A 118 -17.53 -5.29 21.93
CA ILE A 118 -18.72 -4.92 21.15
C ILE A 118 -20.01 -5.14 21.93
N LEU A 119 -21.06 -4.42 21.55
CA LEU A 119 -22.44 -4.75 21.89
C LEU A 119 -22.99 -5.67 20.79
N PRO A 120 -23.18 -6.99 21.05
CA PRO A 120 -23.39 -7.97 19.99
C PRO A 120 -24.55 -7.64 19.05
N ASP A 121 -25.74 -7.39 19.58
CA ASP A 121 -26.97 -7.17 18.78
C ASP A 121 -26.88 -5.87 17.97
N GLU A 122 -26.47 -4.78 18.63
CA GLU A 122 -26.35 -3.48 17.99
C GLU A 122 -25.27 -3.49 16.89
N THR A 123 -24.11 -4.09 17.20
CA THR A 123 -22.98 -4.14 16.26
C THR A 123 -23.29 -5.00 15.04
N LYS A 124 -24.02 -6.11 15.22
CA LYS A 124 -24.43 -6.98 14.11
C LYS A 124 -25.29 -6.22 13.09
N LEU A 125 -26.27 -5.46 13.57
CA LEU A 125 -27.13 -4.63 12.73
C LEU A 125 -26.35 -3.47 12.07
N PHE A 126 -25.44 -2.88 12.81
CA PHE A 126 -24.65 -1.74 12.36
C PHE A 126 -23.65 -2.12 11.26
N LYS A 127 -22.94 -3.23 11.44
CA LYS A 127 -21.91 -3.73 10.53
C LYS A 127 -22.44 -4.63 9.41
N GLY A 128 -23.63 -5.23 9.59
CA GLY A 128 -24.21 -6.19 8.65
C GLY A 128 -23.40 -7.49 8.51
N TRP A 129 -22.67 -7.89 9.56
CA TRP A 129 -21.84 -9.09 9.53
C TRP A 129 -22.62 -10.38 9.31
N LYS A 130 -22.03 -11.29 8.56
CA LYS A 130 -22.50 -12.66 8.37
C LYS A 130 -21.56 -13.63 9.06
N VAL A 131 -22.08 -14.63 9.72
CA VAL A 131 -21.30 -15.72 10.31
C VAL A 131 -21.09 -16.78 9.25
N ALA A 132 -19.84 -17.17 9.01
CA ALA A 132 -19.50 -18.23 8.04
C ALA A 132 -19.58 -19.61 8.69
N ARG A 133 -19.16 -19.75 9.95
CA ARG A 133 -19.14 -21.01 10.69
C ARG A 133 -19.53 -20.76 12.14
N GLY A 134 -20.32 -21.67 12.74
CA GLY A 134 -20.81 -21.55 14.11
C GLY A 134 -21.96 -20.56 14.26
N ALA A 135 -21.98 -19.83 15.39
CA ALA A 135 -23.01 -18.87 15.72
C ALA A 135 -22.41 -17.52 16.10
N TYR A 136 -23.19 -16.46 16.02
CA TYR A 136 -22.83 -15.14 16.52
C TYR A 136 -22.97 -15.09 18.05
N LEU A 137 -22.42 -14.05 18.68
CA LEU A 137 -22.60 -13.80 20.12
C LEU A 137 -24.08 -13.59 20.41
N ASP A 138 -24.66 -14.31 21.41
CA ASP A 138 -26.08 -14.21 21.73
C ASP A 138 -26.36 -13.08 22.72
N THR A 139 -25.47 -12.90 23.70
CA THR A 139 -25.67 -11.93 24.78
C THR A 139 -24.37 -11.16 25.06
N SER A 140 -24.53 -10.01 25.73
CA SER A 140 -23.40 -9.20 26.18
C SER A 140 -22.70 -9.76 27.42
N THR A 141 -23.22 -10.80 28.05
CA THR A 141 -22.74 -11.33 29.35
C THR A 141 -22.03 -12.67 29.26
N GLU A 142 -22.12 -13.37 28.15
CA GLU A 142 -21.45 -14.67 27.97
C GLU A 142 -19.97 -14.51 27.61
N GLU A 143 -19.14 -15.29 28.28
CA GLU A 143 -17.67 -15.32 28.05
C GLU A 143 -17.32 -16.11 26.80
N GLN A 144 -17.68 -15.57 25.65
CA GLN A 144 -17.48 -16.19 24.34
C GLN A 144 -16.80 -15.23 23.39
N ALA A 145 -16.11 -15.77 22.39
CA ALA A 145 -15.45 -15.00 21.34
C ALA A 145 -16.03 -15.35 19.97
N VAL A 146 -16.14 -14.36 19.12
CA VAL A 146 -16.27 -14.53 17.67
C VAL A 146 -14.99 -14.01 17.02
N VAL A 147 -14.48 -14.73 16.03
CA VAL A 147 -13.21 -14.40 15.40
C VAL A 147 -13.38 -14.10 13.91
N GLY A 148 -12.56 -13.20 13.40
CA GLY A 148 -12.49 -12.89 11.98
C GLY A 148 -11.94 -14.06 11.16
N SER A 149 -12.30 -14.14 9.89
CA SER A 149 -12.00 -15.25 8.99
C SER A 149 -10.50 -15.53 8.83
N VAL A 150 -9.70 -14.48 8.65
CA VAL A 150 -8.25 -14.59 8.45
C VAL A 150 -7.55 -14.99 9.75
N LEU A 151 -7.98 -14.42 10.88
CA LEU A 151 -7.44 -14.76 12.19
C LEU A 151 -7.74 -16.24 12.51
N ALA A 152 -8.98 -16.70 12.28
CA ALA A 152 -9.37 -18.09 12.46
C ALA A 152 -8.49 -19.05 11.66
N ALA A 153 -8.21 -18.72 10.39
CA ALA A 153 -7.32 -19.52 9.54
C ALA A 153 -5.86 -19.52 10.04
N GLN A 154 -5.36 -18.38 10.55
CA GLN A 154 -3.97 -18.26 11.04
C GLN A 154 -3.68 -19.07 12.30
N PHE A 155 -4.68 -19.21 13.17
CA PHE A 155 -4.57 -19.91 14.46
C PHE A 155 -5.25 -21.27 14.45
N GLY A 156 -5.84 -21.70 13.31
CA GLY A 156 -6.58 -22.96 13.22
C GLY A 156 -7.80 -23.01 14.11
N LEU A 157 -8.49 -21.86 14.32
CA LEU A 157 -9.63 -21.75 15.20
C LEU A 157 -10.93 -22.16 14.48
N GLU A 158 -11.68 -23.01 15.14
CA GLU A 158 -13.02 -23.43 14.70
C GLU A 158 -14.04 -23.20 15.80
N PRO A 159 -15.35 -23.16 15.49
CA PRO A 159 -16.38 -23.12 16.53
C PRO A 159 -16.19 -24.27 17.52
N GLY A 160 -16.16 -23.95 18.83
CA GLY A 160 -15.84 -24.90 19.91
C GLY A 160 -14.35 -24.94 20.31
N SER A 161 -13.45 -24.37 19.55
CA SER A 161 -12.04 -24.15 19.97
C SER A 161 -11.96 -23.16 21.12
N PHE A 162 -10.81 -23.13 21.81
CA PHE A 162 -10.56 -22.15 22.86
C PHE A 162 -9.46 -21.18 22.45
N LEU A 163 -9.68 -19.90 22.73
CA LEU A 163 -8.70 -18.84 22.56
C LEU A 163 -8.29 -18.32 23.95
N THR A 164 -7.00 -18.26 24.21
CA THR A 164 -6.51 -17.71 25.49
C THR A 164 -6.13 -16.25 25.33
N ILE A 165 -6.83 -15.37 26.05
CA ILE A 165 -6.60 -13.92 26.07
C ILE A 165 -6.31 -13.50 27.50
N ARG A 166 -5.12 -12.92 27.75
CA ARG A 166 -4.69 -12.47 29.08
C ARG A 166 -4.82 -13.54 30.18
N GLY A 167 -4.63 -14.81 29.81
CA GLY A 167 -4.73 -15.95 30.72
C GLY A 167 -6.12 -16.56 30.88
N GLU A 168 -7.17 -15.93 30.37
CA GLU A 168 -8.52 -16.50 30.35
C GLU A 168 -8.79 -17.28 29.05
N ARG A 169 -9.40 -18.48 29.20
CA ARG A 169 -9.77 -19.35 28.08
C ARG A 169 -11.20 -19.07 27.68
N LEU A 170 -11.35 -18.46 26.51
CA LEU A 170 -12.65 -18.09 25.94
C LEU A 170 -13.03 -19.07 24.82
N PRO A 171 -14.20 -19.69 24.83
CA PRO A 171 -14.65 -20.54 23.74
C PRO A 171 -14.97 -19.69 22.51
N VAL A 172 -14.50 -20.14 21.36
CA VAL A 172 -14.81 -19.56 20.06
C VAL A 172 -16.19 -20.05 19.63
N ARG A 173 -17.19 -19.18 19.63
CA ARG A 173 -18.56 -19.49 19.25
C ARG A 173 -18.77 -19.54 17.75
N GLY A 174 -18.07 -18.68 17.03
CA GLY A 174 -18.18 -18.61 15.59
C GLY A 174 -17.04 -17.87 14.89
N VAL A 175 -17.03 -18.03 13.59
CA VAL A 175 -16.09 -17.36 12.68
C VAL A 175 -16.90 -16.49 11.73
N LEU A 176 -16.55 -15.20 11.62
CA LEU A 176 -17.18 -14.29 10.68
C LEU A 176 -16.85 -14.66 9.24
N GLY A 177 -17.75 -14.32 8.33
CA GLY A 177 -17.46 -14.35 6.90
C GLY A 177 -16.39 -13.33 6.54
N GLU A 178 -15.69 -13.57 5.44
CA GLU A 178 -14.68 -12.65 4.94
C GLU A 178 -15.30 -11.29 4.61
N THR A 179 -14.79 -10.24 5.24
CA THR A 179 -15.26 -8.86 5.07
C THR A 179 -14.31 -8.05 4.20
N GLY A 180 -13.08 -8.52 4.01
CA GLY A 180 -12.01 -7.81 3.34
C GLY A 180 -11.51 -6.58 4.11
N SER A 181 -11.76 -6.53 5.42
CA SER A 181 -11.38 -5.45 6.32
C SER A 181 -10.56 -5.97 7.51
N LYS A 182 -10.13 -5.07 8.41
CA LYS A 182 -9.44 -5.46 9.66
C LYS A 182 -10.30 -6.38 10.55
N ASP A 183 -11.62 -6.37 10.38
CA ASP A 183 -12.53 -7.24 11.10
C ASP A 183 -12.14 -8.72 10.89
N ASP A 184 -11.56 -9.07 9.73
CA ASP A 184 -11.07 -10.42 9.43
C ASP A 184 -9.87 -10.86 10.30
N LEU A 185 -9.15 -9.90 10.89
CA LEU A 185 -7.98 -10.11 11.76
C LEU A 185 -8.27 -9.83 13.24
N THR A 186 -9.55 -9.66 13.62
CA THR A 186 -9.96 -9.19 14.93
C THR A 186 -10.68 -10.29 15.71
N VAL A 187 -10.49 -10.29 17.02
CA VAL A 187 -11.30 -11.06 17.98
C VAL A 187 -12.38 -10.15 18.52
N PHE A 188 -13.61 -10.62 18.51
CA PHE A 188 -14.77 -9.89 19.04
C PHE A 188 -15.24 -10.52 20.33
N LEU A 189 -15.32 -9.70 21.37
CA LEU A 189 -15.84 -10.09 22.68
C LEU A 189 -17.04 -9.20 23.04
N PRO A 190 -17.97 -9.67 23.87
CA PRO A 190 -18.93 -8.78 24.50
C PRO A 190 -18.22 -7.64 25.24
N LEU A 191 -18.72 -6.41 25.10
CA LEU A 191 -18.08 -5.21 25.66
C LEU A 191 -17.79 -5.32 27.17
N PRO A 192 -18.72 -5.80 28.03
CA PRO A 192 -18.43 -5.94 29.45
C PRO A 192 -17.32 -6.96 29.74
N ILE A 193 -17.22 -8.03 28.94
CA ILE A 193 -16.16 -9.04 29.07
C ILE A 193 -14.80 -8.43 28.69
N ALA A 194 -14.73 -7.70 27.57
CA ALA A 194 -13.51 -6.99 27.17
C ALA A 194 -13.09 -5.96 28.22
N GLN A 195 -14.03 -5.17 28.75
CA GLN A 195 -13.77 -4.18 29.80
C GLN A 195 -13.22 -4.83 31.07
N ARG A 196 -13.79 -5.96 31.50
CA ARG A 196 -13.28 -6.71 32.65
C ARG A 196 -11.89 -7.28 32.41
N LEU A 197 -11.66 -7.93 31.27
CA LEU A 197 -10.35 -8.54 30.92
C LEU A 197 -9.21 -7.52 30.87
N TYR A 198 -9.50 -6.31 30.43
CA TYR A 198 -8.49 -5.25 30.28
C TYR A 198 -8.49 -4.24 31.43
N GLY A 199 -9.36 -4.41 32.43
CA GLY A 199 -9.43 -3.51 33.59
C GLY A 199 -9.85 -2.08 33.26
N GLN A 200 -10.64 -1.92 32.21
CA GLN A 200 -11.07 -0.59 31.70
C GLN A 200 -12.32 -0.05 32.41
N GLY A 201 -12.90 -0.80 33.34
CA GLY A 201 -14.18 -0.42 33.98
C GLY A 201 -15.29 -0.29 32.91
N GLU A 202 -16.06 0.80 32.95
CA GLU A 202 -17.12 1.07 31.97
C GLU A 202 -16.65 1.99 30.81
N MET A 203 -15.35 2.11 30.62
CA MET A 203 -14.77 2.98 29.60
C MET A 203 -14.73 2.30 28.23
N VAL A 204 -14.73 3.11 27.16
CA VAL A 204 -14.63 2.66 25.77
C VAL A 204 -13.59 3.49 25.01
N SER A 205 -13.05 2.93 23.94
CA SER A 205 -12.00 3.60 23.15
C SER A 205 -12.58 4.64 22.19
N PHE A 206 -13.71 4.34 21.56
CA PHE A 206 -14.40 5.24 20.64
C PHE A 206 -15.87 4.90 20.51
N VAL A 207 -16.65 5.84 19.97
CA VAL A 207 -18.06 5.61 19.65
C VAL A 207 -18.26 5.82 18.15
N ALA A 208 -18.74 4.79 17.47
CA ALA A 208 -19.13 4.87 16.07
C ALA A 208 -20.56 5.39 15.97
N VAL A 209 -20.79 6.42 15.17
CA VAL A 209 -22.10 7.07 15.03
C VAL A 209 -22.54 7.02 13.59
N ARG A 210 -23.75 6.52 13.36
CA ARG A 210 -24.47 6.62 12.10
C ARG A 210 -25.56 7.65 12.25
N VAL A 211 -25.64 8.58 11.31
CA VAL A 211 -26.68 9.59 11.25
C VAL A 211 -27.79 9.16 10.29
N ASP A 212 -29.04 9.50 10.60
CA ASP A 212 -30.18 9.17 9.75
C ASP A 212 -30.17 10.01 8.46
N ASP A 213 -29.76 11.27 8.54
CA ASP A 213 -29.59 12.16 7.39
C ASP A 213 -28.11 12.49 7.14
N VAL A 214 -27.54 11.86 6.13
CA VAL A 214 -26.13 12.02 5.71
C VAL A 214 -25.79 13.47 5.29
N ASN A 215 -26.80 14.27 4.88
CA ASN A 215 -26.57 15.68 4.52
C ASN A 215 -26.34 16.57 5.73
N GLN A 216 -26.69 16.11 6.92
CA GLN A 216 -26.56 16.84 8.19
C GLN A 216 -25.40 16.34 9.07
N VAL A 217 -24.48 15.55 8.53
CA VAL A 217 -23.34 14.97 9.28
C VAL A 217 -22.58 16.05 10.05
N ASP A 218 -22.27 17.20 9.44
CA ASP A 218 -21.54 18.29 10.07
C ASP A 218 -22.33 18.93 11.22
N ASN A 219 -23.66 19.02 11.10
CA ASN A 219 -24.54 19.55 12.14
C ASN A 219 -24.60 18.58 13.34
N TYR A 220 -24.69 17.27 13.08
CA TYR A 220 -24.61 16.27 14.14
C TYR A 220 -23.24 16.24 14.82
N ALA A 221 -22.15 16.44 14.08
CA ALA A 221 -20.82 16.54 14.65
C ALA A 221 -20.71 17.70 15.65
N LEU A 222 -21.27 18.86 15.32
CA LEU A 222 -21.33 20.01 16.23
C LEU A 222 -22.17 19.70 17.48
N LYS A 223 -23.38 19.16 17.33
CA LYS A 223 -24.25 18.78 18.46
C LYS A 223 -23.54 17.81 19.42
N ILE A 224 -22.84 16.81 18.90
CA ILE A 224 -22.10 15.84 19.71
C ILE A 224 -20.96 16.57 20.44
N THR A 225 -20.20 17.40 19.74
CA THR A 225 -19.07 18.16 20.33
C THR A 225 -19.54 19.08 21.48
N GLU A 226 -20.68 19.72 21.31
CA GLU A 226 -21.29 20.58 22.36
C GLU A 226 -21.77 19.75 23.55
N ALA A 227 -22.33 18.56 23.33
CA ALA A 227 -22.88 17.70 24.38
C ALA A 227 -21.79 17.06 25.26
N VAL A 228 -20.65 16.65 24.69
CA VAL A 228 -19.68 15.80 25.40
C VAL A 228 -18.24 16.33 25.37
N ASN A 229 -17.98 17.47 24.71
CA ASN A 229 -16.65 18.07 24.65
C ASN A 229 -15.52 17.10 24.21
N LEU A 230 -15.85 16.12 23.35
CA LEU A 230 -14.97 15.12 22.77
C LEU A 230 -14.58 15.48 21.34
N GLY A 231 -13.61 14.79 20.79
CA GLY A 231 -13.26 14.87 19.37
C GLY A 231 -14.32 14.16 18.52
N VAL A 232 -14.86 14.85 17.52
CA VAL A 232 -15.80 14.28 16.56
C VAL A 232 -15.23 14.41 15.18
N VAL A 233 -15.08 13.31 14.49
CA VAL A 233 -14.47 13.24 13.16
C VAL A 233 -15.43 12.57 12.20
N SER A 234 -15.71 13.21 11.07
CA SER A 234 -16.49 12.55 10.03
C SER A 234 -15.63 11.52 9.27
N ASP A 235 -16.29 10.49 8.74
CA ASP A 235 -15.68 9.49 7.86
C ASP A 235 -14.92 10.15 6.70
N LYS A 236 -15.51 11.18 6.08
CA LYS A 236 -14.89 11.95 4.99
C LYS A 236 -13.63 12.69 5.46
N GLN A 237 -13.66 13.31 6.63
CA GLN A 237 -12.53 14.05 7.17
C GLN A 237 -11.40 13.10 7.58
N MET A 238 -11.74 11.98 8.21
CA MET A 238 -10.81 10.92 8.57
C MET A 238 -10.13 10.34 7.33
N LEU A 239 -10.92 9.97 6.32
CA LEU A 239 -10.43 9.48 5.04
C LEU A 239 -9.50 10.50 4.37
N LYS A 240 -9.89 11.78 4.33
CA LYS A 240 -9.06 12.86 3.76
C LYS A 240 -7.73 13.02 4.50
N SER A 241 -7.73 12.97 5.83
CA SER A 241 -6.51 13.08 6.64
C SER A 241 -5.56 11.93 6.39
N VAL A 242 -6.07 10.69 6.41
CA VAL A 242 -5.28 9.48 6.15
C VAL A 242 -4.74 9.49 4.72
N LEU A 243 -5.57 9.80 3.73
CA LEU A 243 -5.13 9.89 2.33
C LEU A 243 -4.11 11.00 2.11
N SER A 244 -4.16 12.10 2.87
CA SER A 244 -3.16 13.17 2.82
C SER A 244 -1.79 12.70 3.32
N ILE A 245 -1.76 11.96 4.45
CA ILE A 245 -0.52 11.37 4.99
C ILE A 245 0.07 10.38 3.98
N ILE A 246 -0.76 9.47 3.45
CA ILE A 246 -0.34 8.49 2.45
C ILE A 246 0.14 9.20 1.18
N GLY A 247 -0.56 10.27 0.76
CA GLY A 247 -0.16 11.11 -0.36
C GLY A 247 1.23 11.68 -0.18
N THR A 248 1.54 12.20 1.00
CA THR A 248 2.87 12.75 1.32
C THR A 248 3.96 11.67 1.27
N VAL A 249 3.71 10.52 1.88
CA VAL A 249 4.64 9.38 1.82
C VAL A 249 4.85 8.91 0.37
N ASN A 250 3.77 8.79 -0.40
CA ASN A 250 3.83 8.36 -1.79
C ASN A 250 4.63 9.35 -2.67
N VAL A 251 4.43 10.66 -2.50
CA VAL A 251 5.22 11.69 -3.19
C VAL A 251 6.70 11.59 -2.82
N THR A 252 7.03 11.38 -1.55
CA THR A 252 8.41 11.19 -1.11
C THR A 252 9.05 9.97 -1.76
N LEU A 253 8.35 8.84 -1.80
CA LEU A 253 8.82 7.63 -2.45
C LEU A 253 8.99 7.80 -3.97
N GLN A 254 8.07 8.54 -4.62
CA GLN A 254 8.17 8.88 -6.04
C GLN A 254 9.38 9.77 -6.33
N LEU A 255 9.70 10.72 -5.45
CA LEU A 255 10.92 11.54 -5.58
C LEU A 255 12.19 10.69 -5.49
N ILE A 256 12.24 9.73 -4.57
CA ILE A 256 13.36 8.78 -4.47
C ILE A 256 13.47 7.94 -5.76
N ALA A 257 12.35 7.44 -6.27
CA ALA A 257 12.33 6.70 -7.53
C ALA A 257 12.78 7.59 -8.71
N ALA A 258 12.38 8.86 -8.75
CA ALA A 258 12.81 9.80 -9.78
C ALA A 258 14.34 10.00 -9.77
N VAL A 259 14.94 10.14 -8.58
CA VAL A 259 16.42 10.22 -8.44
C VAL A 259 17.09 8.93 -8.96
N ALA A 260 16.54 7.76 -8.64
CA ALA A 260 17.06 6.48 -9.14
C ALA A 260 16.97 6.38 -10.67
N ILE A 261 15.87 6.86 -11.27
CA ILE A 261 15.67 6.89 -12.73
C ILE A 261 16.65 7.86 -13.38
N LEU A 262 16.90 9.03 -12.78
CA LEU A 262 17.92 9.96 -13.27
C LEU A 262 19.31 9.34 -13.23
N ALA A 263 19.66 8.65 -12.14
CA ALA A 263 20.94 7.93 -12.05
C ALA A 263 21.05 6.85 -13.14
N ALA A 264 19.98 6.12 -13.43
CA ALA A 264 19.94 5.15 -14.53
C ALA A 264 20.11 5.83 -15.90
N ALA A 265 19.46 6.98 -16.12
CA ALA A 265 19.62 7.76 -17.37
C ALA A 265 21.08 8.23 -17.56
N PHE A 266 21.74 8.71 -16.51
CA PHE A 266 23.18 9.02 -16.55
C PHE A 266 24.04 7.79 -16.85
N GLY A 267 23.68 6.63 -16.32
CA GLY A 267 24.30 5.34 -16.64
C GLY A 267 24.21 5.00 -18.12
N ILE A 268 23.05 5.23 -18.74
CA ILE A 268 22.83 5.04 -20.18
C ILE A 268 23.72 6.02 -20.97
N ILE A 269 23.72 7.31 -20.65
CA ILE A 269 24.52 8.34 -21.30
C ILE A 269 25.99 7.93 -21.25
N ASN A 270 26.52 7.59 -20.09
CA ASN A 270 27.91 7.20 -19.92
C ASN A 270 28.28 5.94 -20.74
N THR A 271 27.41 4.91 -20.68
CA THR A 271 27.61 3.68 -21.44
C THR A 271 27.62 3.92 -22.94
N MET A 272 26.68 4.72 -23.46
CA MET A 272 26.59 5.04 -24.89
C MET A 272 27.72 5.95 -25.36
N MET A 273 28.13 6.92 -24.51
CA MET A 273 29.29 7.76 -24.80
C MET A 273 30.57 6.92 -24.93
N THR A 274 30.81 6.04 -23.97
CA THR A 274 31.97 5.14 -24.01
C THR A 274 31.90 4.21 -25.24
N ALA A 275 30.71 3.66 -25.54
CA ALA A 275 30.52 2.87 -26.77
C ALA A 275 30.82 3.66 -28.04
N THR A 276 30.48 4.95 -28.07
CA THR A 276 30.79 5.83 -29.19
C THR A 276 32.31 6.01 -29.37
N TYR A 277 33.05 6.24 -28.28
CA TYR A 277 34.52 6.38 -28.33
C TYR A 277 35.20 5.07 -28.79
N GLU A 278 34.79 3.94 -28.25
CA GLU A 278 35.37 2.64 -28.56
C GLU A 278 35.11 2.19 -30.01
N ARG A 279 33.99 2.66 -30.60
CA ARG A 279 33.60 2.36 -32.00
C ARG A 279 33.90 3.51 -32.95
N LYS A 280 34.68 4.51 -32.53
CA LYS A 280 34.97 5.71 -33.33
C LYS A 280 35.47 5.34 -34.73
N ARG A 281 36.41 4.40 -34.82
CA ARG A 281 36.97 3.91 -36.09
C ARG A 281 35.92 3.16 -36.94
N GLU A 282 35.10 2.29 -36.35
CA GLU A 282 34.04 1.57 -37.06
C GLU A 282 33.00 2.55 -37.65
N ILE A 283 32.61 3.57 -36.86
CA ILE A 283 31.69 4.63 -37.30
C ILE A 283 32.29 5.43 -38.44
N GLY A 284 33.58 5.78 -38.35
CA GLY A 284 34.31 6.50 -39.41
C GLY A 284 34.36 5.72 -40.73
N ILE A 285 34.65 4.42 -40.67
CA ILE A 285 34.65 3.53 -41.83
C ILE A 285 33.27 3.45 -42.47
N LEU A 286 32.21 3.28 -41.65
CA LEU A 286 30.83 3.24 -42.16
C LEU A 286 30.46 4.56 -42.87
N GLN A 287 30.88 5.70 -42.35
CA GLN A 287 30.62 7.00 -42.97
C GLN A 287 31.45 7.18 -44.28
N ALA A 288 32.70 6.72 -44.29
CA ALA A 288 33.50 6.73 -45.49
C ALA A 288 32.94 5.84 -46.62
N LEU A 289 32.28 4.73 -46.25
CA LEU A 289 31.52 3.86 -47.15
C LEU A 289 30.14 4.42 -47.56
N GLY A 290 29.78 5.65 -47.14
CA GLY A 290 28.55 6.34 -47.56
C GLY A 290 27.38 6.19 -46.60
N ALA A 291 27.57 5.69 -45.39
CA ALA A 291 26.48 5.64 -44.37
C ALA A 291 26.03 7.06 -43.99
N ARG A 292 24.76 7.33 -44.11
CA ARG A 292 24.17 8.63 -43.76
C ARG A 292 24.21 8.84 -42.22
N ARG A 293 24.44 10.08 -41.79
CA ARG A 293 24.40 10.46 -40.35
C ARG A 293 23.11 10.00 -39.64
N ARG A 294 21.96 10.06 -40.33
CA ARG A 294 20.65 9.57 -39.83
C ARG A 294 20.67 8.07 -39.52
N THR A 295 21.38 7.28 -40.32
CA THR A 295 21.48 5.81 -40.10
C THR A 295 22.28 5.49 -38.83
N ILE A 296 23.38 6.23 -38.58
CA ILE A 296 24.19 6.07 -37.36
C ILE A 296 23.36 6.53 -36.15
N PHE A 297 22.73 7.69 -36.24
CA PHE A 297 21.83 8.18 -35.18
C PHE A 297 20.76 7.17 -34.85
N ALA A 298 20.05 6.64 -35.86
CA ALA A 298 18.99 5.65 -35.66
C ALA A 298 19.50 4.33 -35.03
N ALA A 299 20.72 3.89 -35.39
CA ALA A 299 21.32 2.70 -34.79
C ALA A 299 21.56 2.88 -33.28
N PHE A 300 22.09 4.02 -32.86
CA PHE A 300 22.30 4.33 -31.44
C PHE A 300 20.95 4.53 -30.68
N MET A 301 19.98 5.19 -31.32
CA MET A 301 18.64 5.34 -30.75
C MET A 301 17.94 3.98 -30.54
N LEU A 302 18.08 3.06 -31.52
CA LEU A 302 17.54 1.71 -31.38
C LEU A 302 18.24 0.93 -30.24
N GLU A 303 19.55 1.10 -30.09
CA GLU A 303 20.32 0.50 -29.00
C GLU A 303 19.82 1.01 -27.65
N SER A 304 19.59 2.33 -27.50
CA SER A 304 18.99 2.92 -26.29
C SER A 304 17.58 2.41 -26.02
N ALA A 305 16.74 2.30 -27.05
CA ALA A 305 15.38 1.77 -26.92
C ALA A 305 15.40 0.31 -26.43
N VAL A 306 16.33 -0.52 -26.89
CA VAL A 306 16.49 -1.89 -26.41
C VAL A 306 16.87 -1.91 -24.92
N TYR A 307 17.78 -1.04 -24.46
CA TYR A 307 18.10 -0.91 -23.04
C TYR A 307 16.85 -0.56 -22.22
N GLY A 308 16.06 0.42 -22.70
CA GLY A 308 14.83 0.84 -22.02
C GLY A 308 13.77 -0.25 -21.98
N LEU A 309 13.54 -0.95 -23.09
CA LEU A 309 12.54 -2.03 -23.15
C LEU A 309 12.93 -3.23 -22.27
N LEU A 310 14.19 -3.67 -22.34
CA LEU A 310 14.66 -4.78 -21.51
C LEU A 310 14.73 -4.39 -20.05
N GLY A 311 15.22 -3.20 -19.72
CA GLY A 311 15.26 -2.68 -18.36
C GLY A 311 13.88 -2.43 -17.78
N GLY A 312 12.94 -1.95 -18.59
CA GLY A 312 11.53 -1.80 -18.23
C GLY A 312 10.86 -3.14 -17.94
N LEU A 313 11.06 -4.14 -18.80
CA LEU A 313 10.50 -5.46 -18.61
C LEU A 313 11.07 -6.15 -17.37
N THR A 314 12.38 -6.20 -17.23
CA THR A 314 13.05 -6.82 -16.06
C THR A 314 12.75 -6.04 -14.78
N GLY A 315 12.67 -4.70 -14.85
CA GLY A 315 12.31 -3.83 -13.74
C GLY A 315 10.86 -4.02 -13.29
N ALA A 316 9.92 -4.09 -14.23
CA ALA A 316 8.53 -4.35 -13.91
C ALA A 316 8.34 -5.73 -13.25
N LEU A 317 8.94 -6.77 -13.81
CA LEU A 317 8.91 -8.13 -13.23
C LEU A 317 9.61 -8.18 -11.86
N GLY A 318 10.77 -7.53 -11.73
CA GLY A 318 11.50 -7.43 -10.47
C GLY A 318 10.73 -6.66 -9.41
N GLY A 319 10.05 -5.57 -9.78
CA GLY A 319 9.22 -4.78 -8.89
C GLY A 319 8.01 -5.57 -8.38
N LEU A 320 7.35 -6.34 -9.24
CA LEU A 320 6.26 -7.24 -8.86
C LEU A 320 6.73 -8.33 -7.91
N LEU A 321 7.85 -8.97 -8.23
CA LEU A 321 8.43 -10.01 -7.38
C LEU A 321 8.80 -9.45 -6.01
N PHE A 322 9.44 -8.28 -5.97
CA PHE A 322 9.82 -7.62 -4.72
C PHE A 322 8.58 -7.20 -3.91
N SER A 323 7.55 -6.66 -4.57
CA SER A 323 6.28 -6.34 -3.92
C SER A 323 5.63 -7.59 -3.30
N ALA A 324 5.60 -8.70 -4.03
CA ALA A 324 5.04 -9.96 -3.55
C ALA A 324 5.83 -10.56 -2.37
N LEU A 325 7.15 -10.45 -2.38
CA LEU A 325 8.02 -10.92 -1.29
C LEU A 325 7.96 -10.00 -0.07
N ALA A 326 7.84 -8.68 -0.27
CA ALA A 326 7.77 -7.70 0.81
C ALA A 326 6.40 -7.69 1.50
N ALA A 327 5.32 -7.94 0.78
CA ALA A 327 3.94 -7.89 1.29
C ALA A 327 3.73 -8.67 2.61
N PRO A 328 4.16 -9.94 2.76
CA PRO A 328 3.98 -10.68 4.01
C PRO A 328 4.78 -10.11 5.18
N HIS A 329 5.95 -9.51 4.94
CA HIS A 329 6.76 -8.90 6.00
C HIS A 329 6.20 -7.53 6.43
N ILE A 330 5.68 -6.76 5.48
CA ILE A 330 5.02 -5.49 5.73
C ILE A 330 3.73 -5.73 6.54
N SER A 331 2.97 -6.77 6.22
CA SER A 331 1.70 -7.10 6.90
C SER A 331 1.86 -7.63 8.34
N GLN A 332 3.08 -7.98 8.78
CA GLN A 332 3.34 -8.42 10.15
C GLN A 332 3.49 -7.25 11.13
N ASN A 333 3.71 -6.04 10.66
CA ASN A 333 3.76 -4.85 11.49
C ASN A 333 2.34 -4.32 11.74
N ALA A 334 2.07 -3.94 12.98
CA ALA A 334 0.77 -3.43 13.41
C ALA A 334 0.28 -2.22 12.58
N PHE A 335 1.22 -1.38 12.13
CA PHE A 335 0.93 -0.20 11.30
C PHE A 335 0.59 -0.53 9.85
N THR A 336 0.93 -1.71 9.37
CA THR A 336 0.77 -2.14 7.98
C THR A 336 -0.06 -3.43 7.86
N ALA A 337 -0.57 -3.95 8.96
CA ALA A 337 -1.38 -5.17 8.99
C ALA A 337 -2.65 -5.07 8.13
N PHE A 338 -3.15 -3.83 7.93
CA PHE A 338 -4.28 -3.55 7.05
C PHE A 338 -3.96 -3.75 5.55
N VAL A 339 -2.69 -3.78 5.15
CA VAL A 339 -2.29 -4.07 3.76
C VAL A 339 -2.57 -5.54 3.37
N LYS A 340 -2.89 -6.39 4.33
CA LYS A 340 -3.07 -7.83 4.13
C LYS A 340 -4.44 -8.25 3.61
N GLY A 341 -5.43 -7.36 3.64
CA GLY A 341 -6.81 -7.66 3.23
C GLY A 341 -6.99 -7.95 1.73
N SER A 342 -6.05 -7.54 0.89
CA SER A 342 -6.05 -7.96 -0.49
C SER A 342 -5.26 -9.27 -0.64
N GLY A 343 -5.91 -10.41 -0.47
CA GLY A 343 -5.39 -11.75 -0.80
C GLY A 343 -4.97 -11.94 -2.27
N SER A 344 -5.13 -10.93 -3.06
CA SER A 344 -4.37 -10.60 -4.25
C SER A 344 -3.25 -9.63 -3.81
N ALA A 345 -2.04 -10.12 -3.50
CA ALA A 345 -0.85 -9.37 -3.87
C ALA A 345 -1.16 -8.89 -5.29
N GLY A 346 -1.65 -7.65 -5.42
CA GLY A 346 -2.29 -7.21 -6.62
C GLY A 346 -1.34 -7.51 -7.76
N LEU A 347 -1.70 -8.45 -8.60
CA LEU A 347 -1.11 -8.52 -9.93
C LEU A 347 -1.21 -7.07 -10.38
N ALA A 348 -0.07 -6.38 -10.41
CA ALA A 348 -0.06 -4.95 -10.67
C ALA A 348 -0.91 -4.76 -11.91
N ASP A 349 -1.84 -3.83 -11.85
CA ASP A 349 -2.72 -3.53 -12.96
C ASP A 349 -1.89 -3.61 -14.25
N PRO A 350 -2.27 -4.42 -15.23
CA PRO A 350 -1.50 -4.57 -16.48
C PRO A 350 -1.12 -3.23 -17.11
N TRP A 351 -1.91 -2.19 -16.85
CA TRP A 351 -1.62 -0.82 -17.27
C TRP A 351 -0.42 -0.21 -16.55
N ILE A 352 -0.17 -0.55 -15.29
CA ILE A 352 1.03 -0.09 -14.55
C ILE A 352 2.27 -0.73 -15.16
N ILE A 353 2.22 -2.02 -15.51
CA ILE A 353 3.34 -2.73 -16.13
C ILE A 353 3.64 -2.14 -17.51
N LEU A 354 2.61 -2.00 -18.37
CA LEU A 354 2.75 -1.40 -19.69
C LEU A 354 3.27 0.03 -19.61
N GLY A 355 2.72 0.82 -18.69
CA GLY A 355 3.15 2.20 -18.43
C GLY A 355 4.62 2.28 -17.99
N ALA A 356 5.07 1.39 -17.10
CA ALA A 356 6.45 1.35 -16.64
C ALA A 356 7.44 0.97 -17.76
N ILE A 357 7.07 0.00 -18.61
CA ILE A 357 7.89 -0.38 -19.77
C ILE A 357 7.96 0.77 -20.77
N ALA A 358 6.84 1.40 -21.10
CA ALA A 358 6.79 2.55 -22.00
C ALA A 358 7.61 3.73 -21.46
N PHE A 359 7.45 4.03 -20.17
CA PHE A 359 8.18 5.08 -19.48
C PHE A 359 9.70 4.82 -19.49
N SER A 360 10.12 3.60 -19.18
CA SER A 360 11.53 3.17 -19.26
C SER A 360 12.10 3.35 -20.67
N ALA A 361 11.35 2.96 -21.69
CA ALA A 361 11.76 3.13 -23.07
C ALA A 361 11.94 4.63 -23.43
N VAL A 362 11.01 5.48 -23.00
CA VAL A 362 11.09 6.94 -23.22
C VAL A 362 12.32 7.52 -22.54
N VAL A 363 12.55 7.20 -21.26
CA VAL A 363 13.73 7.68 -20.50
C VAL A 363 15.03 7.25 -21.19
N ALA A 364 15.12 5.98 -21.61
CA ALA A 364 16.31 5.47 -22.29
C ALA A 364 16.53 6.13 -23.65
N ILE A 365 15.46 6.37 -24.41
CA ILE A 365 15.52 7.08 -25.69
C ILE A 365 16.02 8.51 -25.47
N VAL A 366 15.44 9.24 -24.52
CA VAL A 366 15.85 10.62 -24.21
C VAL A 366 17.32 10.67 -23.77
N ALA A 367 17.72 9.77 -22.87
CA ALA A 367 19.12 9.65 -22.43
C ALA A 367 20.07 9.34 -23.60
N GLY A 368 19.64 8.55 -24.57
CA GLY A 368 20.41 8.18 -25.75
C GLY A 368 20.58 9.26 -26.81
N VAL A 369 19.74 10.33 -26.80
CA VAL A 369 19.76 11.38 -27.85
C VAL A 369 21.12 12.04 -27.96
N TYR A 370 21.69 12.47 -26.83
CA TYR A 370 22.98 13.19 -26.83
C TYR A 370 24.14 12.32 -27.35
N PRO A 371 24.34 11.08 -26.84
CA PRO A 371 25.40 10.20 -27.41
C PRO A 371 25.17 9.85 -28.88
N ALA A 372 23.94 9.57 -29.29
CA ALA A 372 23.60 9.26 -30.68
C ALA A 372 23.88 10.43 -31.60
N TRP A 373 23.54 11.63 -31.21
CA TRP A 373 23.86 12.86 -31.97
C TRP A 373 25.35 13.07 -32.10
N ARG A 374 26.13 12.88 -31.04
CA ARG A 374 27.59 13.02 -31.04
C ARG A 374 28.23 11.96 -31.94
N ALA A 375 27.79 10.71 -31.89
CA ALA A 375 28.26 9.63 -32.76
C ALA A 375 28.01 9.94 -34.25
N ALA A 376 26.82 10.48 -34.57
CA ALA A 376 26.44 10.81 -35.95
C ALA A 376 27.24 11.99 -36.54
N ARG A 377 27.85 12.83 -35.71
CA ARG A 377 28.65 14.01 -36.13
C ARG A 377 30.16 13.78 -36.15
N LEU A 378 30.63 12.57 -35.87
CA LEU A 378 32.04 12.24 -35.97
C LEU A 378 32.56 12.50 -37.42
N SER A 379 33.74 13.09 -37.55
CA SER A 379 34.42 13.26 -38.85
C SER A 379 35.06 11.94 -39.26
N PRO A 380 34.80 11.43 -40.50
CA PRO A 380 35.46 10.22 -40.99
C PRO A 380 36.99 10.29 -40.94
N VAL A 381 37.55 11.46 -41.25
CA VAL A 381 38.99 11.68 -41.25
C VAL A 381 39.58 11.58 -39.84
N GLU A 382 38.96 12.28 -38.86
CA GLU A 382 39.41 12.22 -37.47
C GLU A 382 39.15 10.84 -36.82
N ALA A 383 38.16 10.09 -37.33
CA ALA A 383 37.83 8.78 -36.80
C ALA A 383 38.79 7.68 -37.27
N ILE A 384 39.37 7.82 -38.46
CA ILE A 384 40.29 6.83 -39.04
C ILE A 384 41.73 7.15 -38.66
N SER A 385 42.13 8.43 -38.53
CA SER A 385 43.48 8.86 -38.17
C SER A 385 43.79 8.79 -36.66
N TYR A 386 42.85 8.35 -35.83
CA TYR A 386 43.06 8.20 -34.40
C TYR A 386 43.72 6.85 -34.12
N GLU A 387 44.97 6.83 -33.70
CA GLU A 387 45.69 5.68 -33.15
C GLU A 387 45.26 5.38 -31.71
#